data_2338a92a6be258970fddfafb07987d98
#
_entry.id   2338a92a6be258970fddfafb07987d98
#
_cell.length_a   1.000
_cell.length_b   1.000
_cell.length_c   1.000
_cell.angle_alpha   90.00
_cell.angle_beta   90.00
_cell.angle_gamma   90.00
#
_symmetry.space_group_name_H-M   'P 1'
#
loop_
_entity.id
_entity.type
_entity.pdbx_description
1 polymer ?
#
loop_
_entity_poly.entity_id
_entity_poly.type
_entity_poly.pdbx_seq_one_letter_code
_entity_poly.pdbx_strand_id
1 'polypeptide(L)'
;MKLEFHHINFVSADVKKMHEFYTNVLGLDNIPIENFPRPPETEKKGYNGEIKFATDGVMQMHLAEKNLDVAHKHDKHINPVERGHIAFRTDDISSFLKILDEKKIPYSDYGLSLIH
;
A
#
# COMPACT_ATOMS: atom_id res chain seq x y z
N MET A 1 20.36 -8.50 3.34
CA MET A 1 18.97 -8.03 3.16
C MET A 1 18.60 -8.13 1.70
N LYS A 2 17.47 -8.76 1.42
CA LYS A 2 16.97 -8.94 0.07
C LYS A 2 15.71 -8.11 -0.12
N LEU A 3 15.61 -7.40 -1.25
CA LEU A 3 14.42 -6.63 -1.63
C LEU A 3 13.78 -7.24 -2.86
N GLU A 4 12.46 -7.35 -2.85
CA GLU A 4 11.68 -7.80 -3.98
C GLU A 4 10.57 -6.80 -4.25
N PHE A 5 10.28 -6.51 -5.51
CA PHE A 5 9.11 -5.74 -5.86
C PHE A 5 7.86 -6.49 -5.41
N HIS A 6 6.98 -5.81 -4.73
CA HIS A 6 5.74 -6.39 -4.24
C HIS A 6 4.52 -5.82 -4.94
N HIS A 7 4.35 -4.52 -4.89
CA HIS A 7 3.22 -3.90 -5.54
C HIS A 7 3.49 -2.46 -5.91
N ILE A 8 2.65 -1.97 -6.80
CA ILE A 8 2.54 -0.56 -7.10
C ILE A 8 1.14 -0.11 -6.66
N ASN A 9 1.07 1.05 -6.01
CA ASN A 9 -0.19 1.61 -5.54
C ASN A 9 -0.57 2.80 -6.41
N PHE A 10 -1.80 2.79 -6.89
CA PHE A 10 -2.43 3.95 -7.53
C PHE A 10 -3.61 4.40 -6.70
N VAL A 11 -3.87 5.69 -6.68
CA VAL A 11 -5.00 6.27 -5.95
C VAL A 11 -5.97 6.92 -6.93
N SER A 12 -7.26 6.86 -6.59
CA SER A 12 -8.33 7.41 -7.41
C SER A 12 -9.50 7.81 -6.52
N ALA A 13 -10.30 8.75 -7.00
CA ALA A 13 -11.59 9.04 -6.39
C ALA A 13 -12.63 7.96 -6.70
N ASP A 14 -12.39 7.12 -7.71
CA ASP A 14 -13.29 6.04 -8.12
C ASP A 14 -12.48 4.75 -8.34
N VAL A 15 -12.24 4.04 -7.25
CA VAL A 15 -11.46 2.81 -7.24
C VAL A 15 -12.12 1.71 -8.07
N LYS A 16 -13.44 1.60 -7.98
CA LYS A 16 -14.17 0.58 -8.74
C LYS A 16 -13.98 0.74 -10.24
N LYS A 17 -14.11 1.96 -10.73
CA LYS A 17 -13.94 2.25 -12.17
C LYS A 17 -12.51 1.99 -12.63
N MET A 18 -11.54 2.38 -11.82
CA MET A 18 -10.12 2.13 -12.13
C MET A 18 -9.83 0.62 -12.15
N HIS A 19 -10.35 -0.11 -11.18
CA HIS A 19 -10.18 -1.56 -11.11
C HIS A 19 -10.82 -2.26 -12.33
N GLU A 20 -12.01 -1.85 -12.73
CA GLU A 20 -12.67 -2.38 -13.93
C GLU A 20 -11.84 -2.16 -15.19
N PHE A 21 -11.19 -1.01 -15.31
CA PHE A 21 -10.30 -0.75 -16.43
C PHE A 21 -9.15 -1.75 -16.48
N TYR A 22 -8.44 -1.95 -15.36
CA TYR A 22 -7.30 -2.86 -15.35
C TYR A 22 -7.70 -4.32 -15.51
N THR A 23 -8.84 -4.73 -14.97
CA THR A 23 -9.27 -6.13 -15.08
C THR A 23 -10.03 -6.41 -16.36
N ASN A 24 -11.03 -5.61 -16.72
CA ASN A 24 -11.90 -5.88 -17.85
C ASN A 24 -11.32 -5.41 -19.19
N VAL A 25 -10.59 -4.28 -19.19
CA VAL A 25 -10.01 -3.75 -20.43
C VAL A 25 -8.62 -4.32 -20.67
N LEU A 26 -7.74 -4.29 -19.66
CA LEU A 26 -6.37 -4.77 -19.81
C LEU A 26 -6.19 -6.25 -19.47
N GLY A 27 -7.19 -6.89 -18.89
CA GLY A 27 -7.17 -8.34 -18.68
C GLY A 27 -6.36 -8.80 -17.48
N LEU A 28 -6.03 -7.92 -16.53
CA LEU A 28 -5.38 -8.36 -15.30
C LEU A 28 -6.36 -9.14 -14.43
N ASP A 29 -5.82 -10.03 -13.60
CA ASP A 29 -6.63 -10.83 -12.68
C ASP A 29 -6.94 -10.05 -11.41
N ASN A 30 -8.19 -10.19 -10.94
CA ASN A 30 -8.57 -9.66 -9.64
C ASN A 30 -7.97 -10.50 -8.52
N ILE A 31 -7.45 -9.85 -7.48
CA ILE A 31 -7.11 -10.52 -6.23
C ILE A 31 -8.23 -10.21 -5.25
N PRO A 32 -8.93 -11.23 -4.69
CA PRO A 32 -10.01 -10.98 -3.75
C PRO A 32 -9.54 -10.22 -2.50
N ILE A 33 -10.35 -9.26 -2.05
CA ILE A 33 -10.01 -8.45 -0.88
C ILE A 33 -9.86 -9.30 0.39
N GLU A 34 -10.50 -10.46 0.42
CA GLU A 34 -10.40 -11.40 1.55
C GLU A 34 -8.98 -11.91 1.77
N ASN A 35 -8.14 -11.86 0.74
CA ASN A 35 -6.73 -12.22 0.86
C ASN A 35 -5.93 -11.17 1.66
N PHE A 36 -6.51 -10.01 1.91
CA PHE A 36 -5.88 -8.89 2.62
C PHE A 36 -6.81 -8.38 3.72
N PRO A 37 -7.13 -9.20 4.75
CA PRO A 37 -8.05 -8.79 5.79
C PRO A 37 -7.49 -7.61 6.58
N ARG A 38 -8.36 -6.65 6.90
CA ARG A 38 -8.01 -5.52 7.75
C ARG A 38 -8.35 -5.87 9.20
N PRO A 39 -7.36 -5.87 10.11
CA PRO A 39 -7.66 -6.02 11.54
C PRO A 39 -8.54 -4.86 12.03
N PRO A 40 -9.35 -5.06 13.09
CA PRO A 40 -10.18 -3.98 13.64
C PRO A 40 -9.41 -2.71 13.99
N GLU A 41 -8.16 -2.84 14.40
CA GLU A 41 -7.29 -1.70 14.70
C GLU A 41 -7.01 -0.83 13.47
N THR A 42 -7.02 -1.41 12.28
CA THR A 42 -6.75 -0.69 11.03
C THR A 42 -7.85 0.34 10.74
N GLU A 43 -9.10 0.04 11.10
CA GLU A 43 -10.21 0.98 10.93
C GLU A 43 -10.02 2.23 11.78
N LYS A 44 -9.36 2.12 12.92
CA LYS A 44 -9.10 3.23 13.83
C LYS A 44 -7.75 3.88 13.61
N LYS A 45 -6.73 3.11 13.24
CA LYS A 45 -5.33 3.55 13.19
C LYS A 45 -4.71 3.52 11.80
N GLY A 46 -5.39 2.93 10.82
CA GLY A 46 -4.87 2.79 9.47
C GLY A 46 -5.79 3.40 8.43
N TYR A 47 -5.55 3.03 7.18
CA TYR A 47 -6.37 3.43 6.06
C TYR A 47 -7.61 2.55 5.95
N ASN A 48 -8.79 3.13 5.95
CA ASN A 48 -10.06 2.41 5.89
C ASN A 48 -10.89 2.74 4.64
N GLY A 49 -10.31 3.42 3.65
CA GLY A 49 -10.98 3.71 2.40
C GLY A 49 -11.13 2.48 1.51
N GLU A 50 -11.81 2.64 0.38
CA GLU A 50 -11.98 1.54 -0.58
C GLU A 50 -10.64 1.16 -1.18
N ILE A 51 -10.39 -0.14 -1.29
CA ILE A 51 -9.20 -0.67 -1.92
C ILE A 51 -9.54 -1.93 -2.71
N LYS A 52 -8.94 -2.07 -3.88
CA LYS A 52 -9.06 -3.26 -4.73
C LYS A 52 -7.69 -3.63 -5.24
N PHE A 53 -7.56 -4.88 -5.68
CA PHE A 53 -6.28 -5.44 -6.07
C PHE A 53 -6.38 -6.11 -7.43
N ALA A 54 -5.31 -5.99 -8.23
CA ALA A 54 -5.17 -6.69 -9.51
C ALA A 54 -3.74 -7.21 -9.66
N THR A 55 -3.52 -8.17 -10.54
CA THR A 55 -2.19 -8.75 -10.72
C THR A 55 -2.03 -9.33 -12.13
N ASP A 56 -0.79 -9.35 -12.60
CA ASP A 56 -0.38 -10.11 -13.77
C ASP A 56 0.17 -11.51 -13.42
N GLY A 57 0.10 -11.89 -12.12
CA GLY A 57 0.65 -13.14 -11.61
C GLY A 57 2.02 -12.98 -10.94
N VAL A 58 2.68 -11.86 -11.10
CA VAL A 58 4.01 -11.57 -10.54
C VAL A 58 3.96 -10.34 -9.64
N MET A 59 3.55 -9.20 -10.20
CA MET A 59 3.39 -7.95 -9.49
C MET A 59 1.94 -7.72 -9.12
N GLN A 60 1.72 -7.06 -8.00
CA GLN A 60 0.39 -6.64 -7.60
C GLN A 60 0.18 -5.15 -7.88
N MET A 61 -1.05 -4.79 -8.21
CA MET A 61 -1.53 -3.42 -8.20
C MET A 61 -2.49 -3.26 -7.04
N HIS A 62 -2.22 -2.29 -6.19
CA HIS A 62 -3.14 -1.90 -5.12
C HIS A 62 -3.81 -0.59 -5.52
N LEU A 63 -5.12 -0.61 -5.65
CA LEU A 63 -5.91 0.51 -6.13
C LEU A 63 -6.71 1.05 -4.96
N ALA A 64 -6.32 2.21 -4.46
CA ALA A 64 -6.85 2.78 -3.22
C ALA A 64 -7.58 4.08 -3.46
N GLU A 65 -8.59 4.35 -2.63
CA GLU A 65 -9.28 5.62 -2.62
C GLU A 65 -8.35 6.70 -2.09
N LYS A 66 -8.25 7.81 -2.83
CA LYS A 66 -7.43 8.95 -2.44
C LYS A 66 -7.95 9.56 -1.14
N ASN A 67 -7.05 9.79 -0.20
CA ASN A 67 -7.38 10.41 1.06
C ASN A 67 -6.23 11.33 1.49
N LEU A 68 -6.50 12.61 1.64
CA LEU A 68 -5.50 13.62 1.97
C LEU A 68 -5.23 13.73 3.47
N ASP A 69 -6.06 13.11 4.30
CA ASP A 69 -6.02 13.28 5.76
C ASP A 69 -5.29 12.16 6.50
N VAL A 70 -4.86 11.09 5.82
CA VAL A 70 -4.31 9.91 6.49
C VAL A 70 -3.10 10.26 7.35
N ALA A 71 -2.14 11.02 6.83
CA ALA A 71 -0.96 11.40 7.59
C ALA A 71 -1.32 12.28 8.78
N HIS A 72 -2.17 13.28 8.58
CA HIS A 72 -2.61 14.18 9.64
C HIS A 72 -3.38 13.43 10.73
N LYS A 73 -4.32 12.59 10.33
CA LYS A 73 -5.15 11.80 11.26
C LYS A 73 -4.31 10.90 12.16
N HIS A 74 -3.19 10.38 11.66
CA HIS A 74 -2.33 9.45 12.40
C HIS A 74 -1.04 10.10 12.90
N ASP A 75 -0.97 11.43 12.84
CA ASP A 75 0.22 12.19 13.29
C ASP A 75 1.50 11.70 12.60
N LYS A 76 1.42 11.54 11.30
CA LYS A 76 2.53 11.16 10.43
C LYS A 76 2.78 12.23 9.40
N HIS A 77 3.96 12.23 8.78
CA HIS A 77 4.31 13.23 7.77
C HIS A 77 4.27 12.69 6.34
N ILE A 78 4.13 11.39 6.16
CA ILE A 78 4.00 10.77 4.84
C ILE A 78 2.60 10.17 4.69
N ASN A 79 1.91 10.52 3.62
CA ASN A 79 0.59 9.99 3.29
C ASN A 79 0.71 8.99 2.13
N PRO A 80 0.52 7.68 2.40
CA PRO A 80 0.69 6.65 1.36
C PRO A 80 -0.42 6.63 0.32
N VAL A 81 -1.54 7.30 0.56
CA VAL A 81 -2.71 7.31 -0.34
C VAL A 81 -3.03 8.70 -0.90
N GLU A 82 -2.04 9.58 -0.91
CA GLU A 82 -2.19 10.89 -1.55
C GLU A 82 -1.90 10.83 -3.05
N ARG A 83 -0.83 10.16 -3.44
CA ARG A 83 -0.35 10.10 -4.84
C ARG A 83 -0.15 8.70 -5.37
N GLY A 84 0.04 7.74 -4.47
CA GLY A 84 0.46 6.39 -4.81
C GLY A 84 1.89 6.13 -4.37
N HIS A 85 2.33 4.90 -4.54
CA HIS A 85 3.67 4.49 -4.11
C HIS A 85 4.07 3.18 -4.77
N ILE A 86 5.37 2.87 -4.65
CA ILE A 86 5.93 1.57 -4.98
C ILE A 86 6.30 0.90 -3.66
N ALA A 87 5.97 -0.37 -3.51
CA ALA A 87 6.29 -1.13 -2.32
C ALA A 87 7.23 -2.28 -2.64
N PHE A 88 8.14 -2.50 -1.72
CA PHE A 88 9.06 -3.62 -1.73
C PHE A 88 8.79 -4.49 -0.52
N ARG A 89 9.06 -5.78 -0.66
CA ARG A 89 9.11 -6.71 0.45
C ARG A 89 10.57 -6.96 0.80
N THR A 90 10.87 -7.05 2.08
CA THR A 90 12.20 -7.44 2.56
C THR A 90 12.08 -8.60 3.54
N ASP A 91 13.12 -9.41 3.60
CA ASP A 91 13.25 -10.47 4.60
C ASP A 91 13.85 -9.97 5.92
N ASP A 92 14.28 -8.70 5.97
CA ASP A 92 14.96 -8.13 7.14
C ASP A 92 14.66 -6.64 7.29
N ILE A 93 13.48 -6.35 7.82
CA ILE A 93 13.06 -4.96 8.04
C ILE A 93 13.93 -4.25 9.06
N SER A 94 14.43 -4.97 10.06
CA SER A 94 15.26 -4.36 11.12
C SER A 94 16.57 -3.80 10.55
N SER A 95 17.22 -4.54 9.67
CA SER A 95 18.44 -4.06 9.00
C SER A 95 18.14 -2.85 8.11
N PHE A 96 16.99 -2.85 7.43
CA PHE A 96 16.60 -1.73 6.59
C PHE A 96 16.37 -0.46 7.42
N LEU A 97 15.65 -0.56 8.52
CA LEU A 97 15.41 0.59 9.41
C LEU A 97 16.72 1.12 9.98
N LYS A 98 17.66 0.24 10.30
CA LYS A 98 18.98 0.65 10.77
C LYS A 98 19.73 1.47 9.73
N ILE A 99 19.66 1.07 8.46
CA ILE A 99 20.26 1.82 7.36
C ILE A 99 19.65 3.22 7.26
N LEU A 100 18.33 3.33 7.37
CA LEU A 100 17.65 4.62 7.34
C LEU A 100 18.10 5.52 8.49
N ASP A 101 18.21 4.96 9.69
CA ASP A 101 18.63 5.71 10.87
C ASP A 101 20.10 6.15 10.77
N GLU A 102 20.99 5.28 10.31
CA GLU A 102 22.41 5.61 10.12
C GLU A 102 22.60 6.70 9.07
N LYS A 103 21.81 6.70 8.02
CA LYS A 103 21.88 7.71 6.95
C LYS A 103 21.01 8.92 7.22
N LYS A 104 20.33 8.97 8.36
CA LYS A 104 19.44 10.06 8.76
C LYS A 104 18.35 10.33 7.71
N ILE A 105 17.80 9.27 7.13
CA ILE A 105 16.71 9.35 6.17
C ILE A 105 15.39 9.33 6.95
N PRO A 106 14.55 10.37 6.84
CA PRO A 106 13.27 10.39 7.55
C PRO A 106 12.29 9.37 6.94
N TYR A 107 11.48 8.77 7.80
CA TYR A 107 10.42 7.84 7.36
C TYR A 107 9.24 7.93 8.31
N SER A 108 8.09 7.42 7.85
CA SER A 108 6.91 7.27 8.69
C SER A 108 6.59 5.79 8.85
N ASP A 109 6.40 5.39 10.11
CA ASP A 109 6.01 4.02 10.46
C ASP A 109 4.55 4.04 10.92
N TYR A 110 3.68 3.39 10.14
CA TYR A 110 2.26 3.29 10.47
C TYR A 110 1.94 2.08 11.34
N GLY A 111 2.95 1.30 11.73
CA GLY A 111 2.75 0.08 12.52
C GLY A 111 2.01 -1.02 11.79
N LEU A 112 1.80 -0.86 10.49
CA LEU A 112 1.19 -1.88 9.65
C LEU A 112 2.25 -2.88 9.24
N SER A 113 1.83 -4.13 9.06
CA SER A 113 2.72 -5.11 8.50
C SER A 113 3.16 -4.65 7.12
N LEU A 114 4.45 -4.52 6.90
CA LEU A 114 5.02 -4.18 5.61
C LEU A 114 4.98 -5.36 4.63
N ILE A 115 4.19 -6.35 4.94
CA ILE A 115 4.05 -7.58 4.16
C ILE A 115 2.95 -7.46 3.11
N HIS A 116 2.47 -6.30 2.88
CA HIS A 116 1.44 -6.11 1.86
C HIS A 116 2.02 -5.95 0.49
#